data_77a3192134a0a02df0049da0ae56f9ab
#
_entry.id   77a3192134a0a02df0049da0ae56f9ab
#
_cell.length_a   1.000
_cell.length_b   1.000
_cell.length_c   1.000
_cell.angle_alpha   90.00
_cell.angle_beta   90.00
_cell.angle_gamma   90.00
#
_symmetry.space_group_name_H-M   'P 1'
#
loop_
_entity.id
_entity.type
_entity.pdbx_description
1 polymer ?
#
loop_
_entity_poly.entity_id
_entity_poly.type
_entity_poly.pdbx_seq_one_letter_code
_entity_poly.pdbx_strand_id
1 'polypeptide(L)'
;KKLNEIKIYKKIINILDQIDNVYKFADEFNNSEFTDNLSIIKKIIRKEIGEIELIEIKSLGEFFNPEVHKCIGVEKDRTKEKDQIISVIENGYMLRGKVIRPASVIIAR
;
A
#
# COMPACT_ATOMS: atom_id res chain seq x y z
N LYS A 1 21.14 9.57 -13.59
CA LYS A 1 19.79 9.92 -14.04
C LYS A 1 18.73 8.99 -13.47
N LYS A 2 18.90 7.67 -13.64
CA LYS A 2 17.95 6.69 -13.09
C LYS A 2 17.90 6.74 -11.57
N LEU A 3 19.04 6.93 -10.91
CA LEU A 3 19.09 7.06 -9.46
C LEU A 3 18.34 8.29 -8.97
N ASN A 4 18.44 9.41 -9.67
CA ASN A 4 17.71 10.63 -9.34
C ASN A 4 16.22 10.46 -9.56
N GLU A 5 15.85 9.78 -10.64
CA GLU A 5 14.44 9.46 -10.92
C GLU A 5 13.85 8.60 -9.83
N ILE A 6 14.54 7.52 -9.43
CA ILE A 6 14.09 6.64 -8.34
C ILE A 6 13.96 7.42 -7.03
N LYS A 7 14.89 8.32 -6.74
CA LYS A 7 14.81 9.18 -5.55
C LYS A 7 13.54 10.02 -5.53
N ILE A 8 13.18 10.61 -6.68
CA ILE A 8 11.97 11.42 -6.80
C ILE A 8 10.73 10.56 -6.53
N TYR A 9 10.65 9.38 -7.14
CA TYR A 9 9.52 8.48 -6.92
C TYR A 9 9.44 8.02 -5.47
N LYS A 10 10.56 7.75 -4.82
CA LYS A 10 10.58 7.40 -3.41
C LYS A 10 10.07 8.54 -2.53
N LYS A 11 10.36 9.79 -2.89
CA LYS A 11 9.82 10.95 -2.18
C LYS A 11 8.32 11.06 -2.36
N ILE A 12 7.83 10.80 -3.56
CA ILE A 12 6.39 10.75 -3.82
C ILE A 12 5.73 9.68 -2.95
N ILE A 13 6.32 8.49 -2.88
CA ILE A 13 5.81 7.40 -2.04
C ILE A 13 5.79 7.81 -0.57
N ASN A 14 6.82 8.50 -0.08
CA ASN A 14 6.85 8.99 1.30
C ASN A 14 5.69 9.96 1.59
N ILE A 15 5.35 10.81 0.61
CA ILE A 15 4.20 11.72 0.73
C ILE A 15 2.89 10.91 0.79
N LEU A 16 2.77 9.90 -0.08
CA LEU A 16 1.60 9.02 -0.08
C LEU A 16 1.44 8.28 1.25
N ASP A 17 2.55 7.87 1.87
CA ASP A 17 2.54 7.22 3.17
C ASP A 17 1.92 8.12 4.25
N GLN A 18 2.16 9.43 4.18
CA GLN A 18 1.59 10.37 5.16
C GLN A 18 0.07 10.44 5.01
N ILE A 19 -0.42 10.40 3.80
CA ILE A 19 -1.87 10.36 3.54
C ILE A 19 -2.47 9.07 4.11
N ASP A 20 -1.82 7.93 3.90
CA ASP A 20 -2.25 6.66 4.47
C ASP A 20 -2.26 6.67 5.99
N ASN A 21 -1.27 7.30 6.60
CA ASN A 21 -1.20 7.43 8.06
C ASN A 21 -2.36 8.26 8.60
N VAL A 22 -2.70 9.36 7.93
CA VAL A 22 -3.85 10.20 8.31
C VAL A 22 -5.15 9.40 8.18
N TYR A 23 -5.29 8.62 7.11
CA TYR A 23 -6.45 7.77 6.91
C TYR A 23 -6.61 6.76 8.06
N LYS A 24 -5.55 6.06 8.42
CA LYS A 24 -5.55 5.08 9.50
C LYS A 24 -5.91 5.73 10.84
N PHE A 25 -5.35 6.91 11.10
CA PHE A 25 -5.64 7.67 12.32
C PHE A 25 -7.13 8.04 12.39
N ALA A 26 -7.67 8.57 11.29
CA ALA A 26 -9.09 8.95 11.23
C ALA A 26 -10.01 7.74 11.41
N ASP A 27 -9.64 6.60 10.83
CA ASP A 27 -10.41 5.37 10.93
C ASP A 27 -10.50 4.88 12.37
N GLU A 28 -9.41 4.98 13.13
CA GLU A 28 -9.38 4.62 14.56
C GLU A 28 -10.37 5.43 15.39
N PHE A 29 -10.65 6.66 15.01
CA PHE A 29 -11.58 7.53 15.72
C PHE A 29 -12.99 7.51 15.13
N ASN A 30 -13.28 6.55 14.25
CA ASN A 30 -14.59 6.34 13.64
C ASN A 30 -15.16 7.60 12.98
N ASN A 31 -14.30 8.43 12.41
CA ASN A 31 -14.73 9.62 11.66
C ASN A 31 -15.00 9.22 10.21
N SER A 32 -16.18 8.61 9.98
CA SER A 32 -16.51 8.03 8.68
C SER A 32 -16.59 9.07 7.55
N GLU A 33 -17.08 10.28 7.84
CA GLU A 33 -17.16 11.33 6.85
C GLU A 33 -15.76 11.72 6.36
N PHE A 34 -14.82 11.89 7.28
CA PHE A 34 -13.46 12.23 6.96
C PHE A 34 -12.75 11.10 6.20
N THR A 35 -12.93 9.85 6.63
CA THR A 35 -12.33 8.70 5.94
C THR A 35 -12.92 8.51 4.56
N ASP A 36 -14.22 8.75 4.37
CA ASP A 36 -14.85 8.68 3.05
C ASP A 36 -14.28 9.74 2.12
N ASN A 37 -14.10 10.96 2.60
CA ASN A 37 -13.51 12.05 1.83
C ASN A 37 -12.05 11.74 1.46
N LEU A 38 -11.28 11.19 2.40
CA LEU A 38 -9.90 10.76 2.14
C LEU A 38 -9.85 9.63 1.10
N SER A 39 -10.82 8.72 1.12
CA SER A 39 -10.88 7.64 0.14
C SER A 39 -11.05 8.16 -1.28
N ILE A 40 -11.88 9.21 -1.44
CA ILE A 40 -12.07 9.87 -2.73
C ILE A 40 -10.75 10.51 -3.20
N ILE A 41 -10.07 11.22 -2.31
CA ILE A 41 -8.78 11.85 -2.60
C ILE A 41 -7.75 10.80 -3.00
N LYS A 42 -7.71 9.67 -2.30
CA LYS A 42 -6.79 8.56 -2.61
C LYS A 42 -7.04 8.00 -4.01
N LYS A 43 -8.30 7.88 -4.43
CA LYS A 43 -8.63 7.44 -5.80
C LYS A 43 -8.10 8.40 -6.84
N ILE A 44 -8.25 9.70 -6.60
CA ILE A 44 -7.76 10.74 -7.52
C ILE A 44 -6.23 10.65 -7.61
N ILE A 45 -5.57 10.51 -6.47
CA ILE A 45 -4.11 10.40 -6.42
C ILE A 45 -3.63 9.16 -7.16
N ARG A 46 -4.27 8.00 -6.96
CA ARG A 46 -3.91 6.76 -7.68
C ARG A 46 -4.00 6.94 -9.19
N LYS A 47 -5.01 7.65 -9.65
CA LYS A 47 -5.17 7.94 -11.08
C LYS A 47 -4.03 8.81 -11.58
N GLU A 48 -3.70 9.87 -10.82
CA GLU A 48 -2.64 10.80 -11.21
C GLU A 48 -1.26 10.14 -11.24
N ILE A 49 -0.93 9.37 -10.21
CA ILE A 49 0.36 8.67 -10.19
C ILE A 49 0.41 7.53 -11.21
N GLY A 50 -0.74 6.96 -11.57
CA GLY A 50 -0.82 5.96 -12.64
C GLY A 50 -0.41 6.53 -13.99
N GLU A 51 -0.68 7.81 -14.22
CA GLU A 51 -0.30 8.49 -15.47
C GLU A 51 1.22 8.61 -15.62
N ILE A 52 1.98 8.61 -14.52
CA ILE A 52 3.44 8.54 -14.55
C ILE A 52 3.95 7.12 -14.27
N GLU A 53 3.07 6.14 -14.45
CA GLU A 53 3.37 4.71 -14.36
C GLU A 53 3.81 4.23 -12.97
N LEU A 54 3.44 4.97 -11.94
CA LEU A 54 3.63 4.56 -10.55
C LEU A 54 2.34 3.91 -10.06
N ILE A 55 2.40 2.62 -9.73
CA ILE A 55 1.22 1.84 -9.40
C ILE A 55 1.38 1.19 -8.03
N GLU A 56 0.38 1.39 -7.17
CA GLU A 56 0.31 0.74 -5.88
C GLU A 56 0.05 -0.76 -6.07
N ILE A 57 0.79 -1.59 -5.36
CA ILE A 57 0.62 -3.04 -5.42
C ILE A 57 -0.63 -3.43 -4.62
N LYS A 58 -1.60 -4.02 -5.29
CA LYS A 58 -2.81 -4.52 -4.63
C LYS A 58 -2.43 -5.74 -3.80
N SER A 59 -2.62 -5.66 -2.50
CA SER A 59 -2.12 -6.70 -1.59
C SER A 59 -3.17 -7.26 -0.64
N LEU A 60 -4.03 -6.43 -0.08
CA LEU A 60 -5.03 -6.88 0.90
C LEU A 60 -5.94 -7.94 0.28
N GLY A 61 -6.02 -9.10 0.95
CA GLY A 61 -6.83 -10.21 0.47
C GLY A 61 -6.15 -11.09 -0.57
N GLU A 62 -5.02 -10.65 -1.13
CA GLU A 62 -4.25 -11.46 -2.07
C GLU A 62 -3.38 -12.45 -1.31
N PHE A 63 -2.86 -13.46 -2.01
CA PHE A 63 -1.92 -14.41 -1.42
C PHE A 63 -0.51 -13.85 -1.44
N PHE A 64 0.26 -14.20 -0.44
CA PHE A 64 1.63 -13.75 -0.32
C PHE A 64 2.46 -14.15 -1.54
N ASN A 65 3.12 -13.17 -2.13
CA ASN A 65 4.02 -13.35 -3.26
C ASN A 65 5.33 -12.63 -2.96
N PRO A 66 6.44 -13.38 -2.73
CA PRO A 66 7.71 -12.75 -2.32
C PRO A 66 8.30 -11.80 -3.35
N GLU A 67 7.82 -11.84 -4.60
CA GLU A 67 8.28 -10.89 -5.63
C GLU A 67 7.78 -9.47 -5.39
N VAL A 68 6.63 -9.31 -4.75
CA VAL A 68 6.00 -8.01 -4.55
C VAL A 68 5.67 -7.72 -3.09
N HIS A 69 5.79 -8.70 -2.21
CA HIS A 69 5.45 -8.58 -0.79
C HIS A 69 6.63 -8.91 0.10
N LYS A 70 6.64 -8.26 1.27
CA LYS A 70 7.56 -8.56 2.36
C LYS A 70 6.70 -8.96 3.56
N CYS A 71 6.84 -10.19 4.01
CA CYS A 71 6.12 -10.67 5.19
C CYS A 71 6.81 -10.16 6.45
N ILE A 72 6.11 -9.34 7.24
CA ILE A 72 6.64 -8.80 8.49
C ILE A 72 5.94 -9.36 9.71
N GLY A 73 4.94 -10.20 9.51
CA GLY A 73 4.25 -10.85 10.62
C GLY A 73 3.29 -11.92 10.13
N VAL A 74 2.97 -12.82 11.03
CA VAL A 74 2.04 -13.92 10.77
C VAL A 74 1.04 -13.93 11.92
N GLU A 75 -0.25 -13.97 11.59
CA GLU A 75 -1.31 -14.02 12.59
C GLU A 75 -2.27 -15.16 12.28
N LYS A 76 -2.81 -15.74 13.35
CA LYS A 76 -3.83 -16.76 13.21
C LYS A 76 -5.16 -16.11 12.88
N ASP A 77 -5.73 -16.45 11.72
CA ASP A 77 -7.04 -15.95 11.31
C ASP A 77 -7.79 -17.09 10.60
N ARG A 78 -8.81 -17.61 11.28
CA ARG A 78 -9.59 -18.73 10.78
C ARG A 78 -10.55 -18.34 9.66
N THR A 79 -10.75 -17.04 9.45
CA THR A 79 -11.63 -16.55 8.37
C THR A 79 -10.89 -16.41 7.05
N LYS A 80 -9.57 -16.61 7.06
CA LYS A 80 -8.71 -16.45 5.89
C LYS A 80 -7.96 -17.75 5.59
N GLU A 81 -7.60 -17.92 4.35
CA GLU A 81 -6.78 -19.05 3.95
C GLU A 81 -5.32 -18.82 4.36
N LYS A 82 -4.59 -19.90 4.52
CA LYS A 82 -3.15 -19.82 4.82
C LYS A 82 -2.43 -18.99 3.76
N ASP A 83 -1.52 -18.13 4.22
CA ASP A 83 -0.71 -17.23 3.40
C ASP A 83 -1.49 -16.10 2.73
N GLN A 84 -2.77 -15.97 3.02
CA GLN A 84 -3.55 -14.83 2.55
C GLN A 84 -3.18 -13.59 3.35
N ILE A 85 -3.04 -12.45 2.66
CA ILE A 85 -2.68 -11.18 3.29
C ILE A 85 -3.89 -10.63 4.02
N ILE A 86 -3.73 -10.45 5.34
CA ILE A 86 -4.80 -9.96 6.20
C ILE A 86 -4.63 -8.51 6.58
N SER A 87 -3.42 -7.96 6.40
CA SER A 87 -3.13 -6.57 6.75
C SER A 87 -1.96 -6.07 5.93
N VAL A 88 -2.06 -4.82 5.47
CA VAL A 88 -0.97 -4.14 4.76
C VAL A 88 -0.47 -3.03 5.68
N ILE A 89 0.75 -3.18 6.16
CA ILE A 89 1.35 -2.22 7.09
C ILE A 89 1.95 -1.05 6.33
N GLU A 90 2.55 -1.35 5.17
CA GLU A 90 3.14 -0.34 4.30
C GLU A 90 2.87 -0.73 2.86
N ASN A 91 2.30 0.19 2.08
CA ASN A 91 1.97 -0.09 0.69
C ASN A 91 3.21 -0.28 -0.17
N GLY A 92 3.13 -1.21 -1.11
CA GLY A 92 4.16 -1.41 -2.11
C GLY A 92 3.85 -0.66 -3.39
N TYR A 93 4.87 -0.38 -4.16
CA TYR A 93 4.74 0.37 -5.41
C TYR A 93 5.61 -0.20 -6.50
N MET A 94 5.07 -0.21 -7.72
CA MET A 94 5.78 -0.56 -8.94
C MET A 94 5.93 0.67 -9.81
N LEU A 95 7.06 0.79 -10.49
CA LEU A 95 7.30 1.82 -11.49
C LEU A 95 7.68 1.13 -12.80
N ARG A 96 6.86 1.33 -13.82
CA ARG A 96 7.07 0.73 -15.14
C ARG A 96 7.32 -0.78 -15.05
N GLY A 97 6.51 -1.47 -14.25
CA GLY A 97 6.58 -2.92 -14.10
C GLY A 97 7.67 -3.43 -13.15
N LYS A 98 8.43 -2.55 -12.52
CA LYS A 98 9.46 -2.92 -11.56
C LYS A 98 9.05 -2.53 -10.15
N VAL A 99 9.28 -3.42 -9.19
CA VAL A 99 9.00 -3.12 -7.79
C VAL A 99 10.02 -2.11 -7.27
N ILE A 100 9.56 -0.93 -6.86
CA ILE A 100 10.39 0.05 -6.19
C ILE A 100 10.41 -0.23 -4.69
N ARG A 101 9.27 -0.61 -4.15
CA ARG A 101 9.12 -0.95 -2.74
C ARG A 101 8.08 -2.05 -2.61
N PRO A 102 8.43 -3.19 -2.05
CA PRO A 102 7.44 -4.25 -1.82
C PRO A 102 6.45 -3.80 -0.74
N ALA A 103 5.25 -4.35 -0.75
CA ALA A 103 4.29 -4.11 0.30
C ALA A 103 4.70 -4.92 1.55
N SER A 104 4.73 -4.27 2.70
CA SER A 104 4.97 -4.94 3.97
C SER A 104 3.63 -5.44 4.52
N VAL A 105 3.51 -6.74 4.71
CA VAL A 105 2.22 -7.38 4.96
C VAL A 105 2.28 -8.35 6.13
N ILE A 106 1.10 -8.58 6.70
CA ILE A 106 0.87 -9.63 7.69
C ILE A 106 0.00 -10.67 6.99
N ILE A 107 0.36 -11.93 7.14
CA ILE A 107 -0.32 -13.04 6.49
C ILE A 107 -0.99 -13.96 7.51
N ALA A 108 -2.01 -14.69 7.07
CA ALA A 108 -2.68 -15.71 7.86
C ALA A 108 -1.86 -17.00 7.89
N ARG A 109 -1.91 -17.68 9.03
CA ARG A 109 -1.28 -19.00 9.16
C ARG A 109 -2.30 -20.10 9.42
#